data_4546a6134404162a048b1e5bc9a38145
#
_entry.id   4546a6134404162a048b1e5bc9a38145
#
_cell.length_a   1.000
_cell.length_b   1.000
_cell.length_c   1.000
_cell.angle_alpha   90.00
_cell.angle_beta   90.00
_cell.angle_gamma   90.00
#
_symmetry.space_group_name_H-M   'P 1'
#
loop_
_entity.id
_entity.type
_entity.pdbx_description
1 polymer ?
#
loop_
_entity_poly.entity_id
_entity_poly.type
_entity_poly.pdbx_seq_one_letter_code
_entity_poly.pdbx_strand_id
1 'polypeptide(L)'
;NAEGARAAELRASARRFLRGAVRMRLLMRDYRDGFFPALLTPIKEDFEALRLDAAPDVVFTHRRADRHQDHRLIAELTWQTFRRHLILEYEIAKYEGDLTTPSAYVELQPAQAQRKIDILLDCYHSQRSKQWFTADTFRALMRLRGVESGAASGWAEGFHAGKVLLG
;
A
#
# COMPACT_ATOMS: atom_id res chain seq x y z
N ASN A 1 -18.98 16.41 -0.86
CA ASN A 1 -18.57 15.58 -1.99
C ASN A 1 -17.65 14.48 -1.45
N ALA A 2 -18.03 13.19 -1.59
CA ALA A 2 -17.31 12.06 -1.01
C ALA A 2 -15.88 11.92 -1.57
N GLU A 3 -15.65 12.26 -2.85
CA GLU A 3 -14.34 12.24 -3.49
C GLU A 3 -13.39 13.29 -2.92
N GLY A 4 -13.87 14.49 -2.68
CA GLY A 4 -13.09 15.55 -2.01
C GLY A 4 -12.67 15.17 -0.59
N ALA A 5 -13.53 14.46 0.14
CA ALA A 5 -13.23 13.98 1.48
C ALA A 5 -12.11 12.92 1.45
N ARG A 6 -12.18 11.93 0.54
CA ARG A 6 -11.12 10.91 0.37
C ARG A 6 -9.77 11.53 0.00
N ALA A 7 -9.76 12.53 -0.87
CA ALA A 7 -8.55 13.24 -1.24
C ALA A 7 -7.91 13.98 -0.05
N ALA A 8 -8.73 14.58 0.81
CA ALA A 8 -8.26 15.25 2.03
C ALA A 8 -7.70 14.23 3.05
N GLU A 9 -8.39 13.11 3.24
CA GLU A 9 -7.95 11.99 4.10
C GLU A 9 -6.59 11.46 3.65
N LEU A 10 -6.41 11.21 2.35
CA LEU A 10 -5.15 10.74 1.79
C LEU A 10 -4.01 11.74 2.02
N ARG A 11 -4.25 13.04 1.80
CA ARG A 11 -3.24 14.07 2.07
C ARG A 11 -2.85 14.14 3.55
N ALA A 12 -3.83 14.04 4.44
CA ALA A 12 -3.60 14.04 5.89
C ALA A 12 -2.77 12.82 6.32
N SER A 13 -3.16 11.65 5.85
CA SER A 13 -2.47 10.38 6.09
C SER A 13 -1.03 10.41 5.58
N ALA A 14 -0.81 10.82 4.32
CA ALA A 14 0.53 10.90 3.73
C ALA A 14 1.46 11.83 4.55
N ARG A 15 0.97 12.99 4.98
CA ARG A 15 1.76 13.91 5.82
C ARG A 15 2.14 13.29 7.18
N ARG A 16 1.26 12.50 7.77
CA ARG A 16 1.52 11.84 9.06
C ARG A 16 2.47 10.66 8.92
N PHE A 17 2.30 9.82 7.90
CA PHE A 17 3.19 8.68 7.66
C PHE A 17 4.59 9.14 7.26
N LEU A 18 4.69 10.14 6.40
CA LEU A 18 5.96 10.65 5.88
C LEU A 18 6.57 11.78 6.73
N ARG A 19 6.07 11.97 7.96
CA ARG A 19 6.65 12.95 8.88
C ARG A 19 8.12 12.61 9.15
N GLY A 20 9.01 13.54 8.83
CA GLY A 20 10.46 13.36 8.93
C GLY A 20 11.14 12.98 7.61
N ALA A 21 10.39 12.72 6.54
CA ALA A 21 10.97 12.60 5.21
C ALA A 21 11.60 13.92 4.76
N VAL A 22 12.79 13.85 4.17
CA VAL A 22 13.50 15.04 3.64
C VAL A 22 12.69 15.72 2.54
N ARG A 23 11.99 14.92 1.72
CA ARG A 23 11.14 15.41 0.65
C ARG A 23 9.92 14.50 0.49
N MET A 24 8.77 15.11 0.26
CA MET A 24 7.53 14.41 -0.08
C MET A 24 6.93 15.02 -1.33
N ARG A 25 6.52 14.19 -2.25
CA ARG A 25 5.71 14.56 -3.41
C ARG A 25 4.49 13.66 -3.48
N LEU A 26 3.32 14.25 -3.60
CA LEU A 26 2.04 13.55 -3.68
C LEU A 26 1.41 13.82 -5.05
N LEU A 27 1.32 12.78 -5.88
CA LEU A 27 0.64 12.81 -7.17
C LEU A 27 -0.73 12.17 -7.01
N MET A 28 -1.77 12.95 -7.16
CA MET A 28 -3.15 12.47 -7.02
C MET A 28 -3.84 12.49 -8.38
N ARG A 29 -4.68 11.49 -8.60
CA ARG A 29 -5.53 11.36 -9.78
C ARG A 29 -6.96 11.12 -9.35
N ASP A 30 -7.88 11.50 -10.20
CA ASP A 30 -9.32 11.42 -9.97
C ASP A 30 -9.94 10.37 -10.91
N TYR A 31 -9.46 9.13 -10.78
CA TYR A 31 -10.01 7.98 -11.51
C TYR A 31 -11.14 7.34 -10.70
N ARG A 32 -12.23 6.98 -11.39
CA ARG A 32 -13.37 6.35 -10.76
C ARG A 32 -13.01 5.00 -10.16
N ASP A 33 -13.19 4.88 -8.84
CA ASP A 33 -12.98 3.67 -8.04
C ASP A 33 -13.84 2.50 -8.58
N GLY A 34 -13.24 1.32 -8.72
CA GLY A 34 -13.87 0.13 -9.28
C GLY A 34 -13.86 0.05 -10.83
N PHE A 35 -13.32 1.07 -11.53
CA PHE A 35 -13.40 1.14 -12.99
C PHE A 35 -12.04 1.27 -13.68
N PHE A 36 -10.92 1.04 -12.99
CA PHE A 36 -9.59 1.21 -13.56
C PHE A 36 -9.33 0.35 -14.80
N PRO A 37 -9.83 -0.89 -14.93
CA PRO A 37 -9.67 -1.66 -16.17
C PRO A 37 -10.25 -0.96 -17.42
N ALA A 38 -11.35 -0.21 -17.26
CA ALA A 38 -11.93 0.58 -18.35
C ALA A 38 -11.14 1.89 -18.62
N LEU A 39 -10.24 2.27 -17.72
CA LEU A 39 -9.41 3.47 -17.79
C LEU A 39 -7.92 3.13 -18.00
N LEU A 40 -7.63 1.97 -18.56
CA LEU A 40 -6.24 1.47 -18.73
C LEU A 40 -5.34 2.50 -19.45
N THR A 41 -5.80 3.09 -20.54
CA THR A 41 -4.97 4.01 -21.34
C THR A 41 -4.53 5.23 -20.53
N PRO A 42 -5.41 6.05 -19.95
CA PRO A 42 -4.97 7.23 -19.21
C PRO A 42 -4.16 6.87 -17.94
N ILE A 43 -4.47 5.75 -17.28
CA ILE A 43 -3.67 5.31 -16.13
C ILE A 43 -2.27 4.90 -16.59
N LYS A 44 -2.15 4.19 -17.71
CA LYS A 44 -0.86 3.81 -18.26
C LYS A 44 -0.03 5.03 -18.67
N GLU A 45 -0.64 6.04 -19.28
CA GLU A 45 0.04 7.30 -19.62
C GLU A 45 0.62 8.00 -18.38
N ASP A 46 -0.11 8.00 -17.27
CA ASP A 46 0.41 8.49 -15.98
C ASP A 46 1.62 7.69 -15.50
N PHE A 47 1.61 6.37 -15.65
CA PHE A 47 2.77 5.54 -15.29
C PHE A 47 3.99 5.80 -16.19
N GLU A 48 3.79 6.00 -17.49
CA GLU A 48 4.88 6.35 -18.40
C GLU A 48 5.48 7.74 -18.06
N ALA A 49 4.63 8.72 -17.73
CA ALA A 49 5.09 10.02 -17.26
C ALA A 49 5.87 9.90 -15.93
N LEU A 50 5.38 9.10 -14.99
CA LEU A 50 6.05 8.87 -13.72
C LEU A 50 7.42 8.20 -13.92
N ARG A 51 7.57 7.27 -14.85
CA ARG A 51 8.83 6.60 -15.19
C ARG A 51 9.92 7.58 -15.66
N LEU A 52 9.52 8.63 -16.36
CA LEU A 52 10.45 9.65 -16.84
C LEU A 52 10.91 10.63 -15.75
N ASP A 53 10.09 10.75 -14.69
CA ASP A 53 10.25 11.76 -13.64
C ASP A 53 10.81 11.17 -12.32
N ALA A 54 10.84 9.85 -12.17
CA ALA A 54 11.24 9.20 -10.93
C ALA A 54 12.20 8.01 -11.16
N ALA A 55 13.24 7.94 -10.34
CA ALA A 55 14.18 6.81 -10.26
C ALA A 55 14.22 6.30 -8.82
N PRO A 56 13.21 5.54 -8.38
CA PRO A 56 13.13 5.05 -7.01
C PRO A 56 14.05 3.87 -6.75
N ASP A 57 14.62 3.75 -5.56
CA ASP A 57 15.32 2.55 -5.11
C ASP A 57 14.34 1.42 -4.80
N VAL A 58 13.19 1.75 -4.23
CA VAL A 58 12.13 0.80 -3.84
C VAL A 58 10.77 1.34 -4.27
N VAL A 59 9.95 0.45 -4.82
CA VAL A 59 8.56 0.74 -5.19
C VAL A 59 7.63 -0.12 -4.36
N PHE A 60 6.68 0.50 -3.66
CA PHE A 60 5.59 -0.18 -3.00
C PHE A 60 4.34 -0.14 -3.87
N THR A 61 3.68 -1.28 -4.06
CA THR A 61 2.48 -1.37 -4.88
C THR A 61 1.51 -2.40 -4.33
N HIS A 62 0.31 -2.45 -4.91
CA HIS A 62 -0.64 -3.53 -4.67
C HIS A 62 -0.08 -4.88 -5.13
N ARG A 63 -0.70 -5.94 -4.68
CA ARG A 63 -0.33 -7.30 -5.07
C ARG A 63 -0.92 -7.65 -6.45
N ARG A 64 -0.11 -8.27 -7.35
CA ARG A 64 -0.59 -8.74 -8.66
C ARG A 64 -1.67 -9.82 -8.57
N ALA A 65 -1.65 -10.61 -7.50
CA ALA A 65 -2.69 -11.60 -7.21
C ALA A 65 -3.85 -11.05 -6.38
N ASP A 66 -3.94 -9.73 -6.21
CA ASP A 66 -5.07 -9.08 -5.55
C ASP A 66 -6.36 -9.32 -6.34
N ARG A 67 -7.44 -9.67 -5.65
CA ARG A 67 -8.73 -9.95 -6.30
C ARG A 67 -9.49 -8.70 -6.69
N HIS A 68 -9.14 -7.54 -6.13
CA HIS A 68 -9.71 -6.26 -6.56
C HIS A 68 -9.09 -5.83 -7.89
N GLN A 69 -9.93 -5.61 -8.91
CA GLN A 69 -9.50 -5.32 -10.28
C GLN A 69 -8.61 -4.07 -10.39
N ASP A 70 -8.90 -3.01 -9.64
CA ASP A 70 -8.12 -1.77 -9.68
C ASP A 70 -6.73 -1.98 -9.08
N HIS A 71 -6.64 -2.69 -7.94
CA HIS A 71 -5.37 -3.02 -7.31
C HIS A 71 -4.49 -3.86 -8.23
N ARG A 72 -5.07 -4.86 -8.87
CA ARG A 72 -4.38 -5.72 -9.83
C ARG A 72 -3.82 -4.94 -11.01
N LEU A 73 -4.63 -4.03 -11.59
CA LEU A 73 -4.18 -3.20 -12.70
C LEU A 73 -2.99 -2.30 -12.29
N ILE A 74 -3.07 -1.63 -11.15
CA ILE A 74 -1.98 -0.80 -10.64
C ILE A 74 -0.71 -1.64 -10.42
N ALA A 75 -0.83 -2.83 -9.84
CA ALA A 75 0.29 -3.73 -9.66
C ALA A 75 0.92 -4.14 -10.99
N GLU A 76 0.13 -4.55 -11.97
CA GLU A 76 0.61 -4.92 -13.31
C GLU A 76 1.35 -3.77 -14.00
N LEU A 77 0.79 -2.56 -13.98
CA LEU A 77 1.42 -1.38 -14.55
C LEU A 77 2.72 -1.02 -13.81
N THR A 78 2.75 -1.16 -12.49
CA THR A 78 3.97 -0.97 -11.69
C THR A 78 5.09 -1.90 -12.17
N TRP A 79 4.82 -3.19 -12.32
CA TRP A 79 5.79 -4.17 -12.78
C TRP A 79 6.26 -3.93 -14.20
N GLN A 80 5.39 -3.47 -15.09
CA GLN A 80 5.73 -3.12 -16.45
C GLN A 80 6.62 -1.88 -16.52
N THR A 81 6.39 -0.92 -15.63
CA THR A 81 7.06 0.38 -15.62
C THR A 81 8.42 0.33 -14.91
N PHE A 82 8.49 -0.30 -13.75
CA PHE A 82 9.66 -0.31 -12.85
C PHE A 82 10.43 -1.63 -12.87
N ARG A 83 10.70 -2.18 -14.05
CA ARG A 83 11.27 -3.54 -14.25
C ARG A 83 12.62 -3.81 -13.59
N ARG A 84 13.42 -2.76 -13.30
CA ARG A 84 14.77 -2.85 -12.74
C ARG A 84 14.87 -2.42 -11.29
N HIS A 85 13.72 -2.20 -10.64
CA HIS A 85 13.65 -1.72 -9.27
C HIS A 85 13.26 -2.84 -8.32
N LEU A 86 13.58 -2.67 -7.03
CA LEU A 86 12.99 -3.50 -5.99
C LEU A 86 11.51 -3.13 -5.85
N ILE A 87 10.62 -4.09 -6.08
CA ILE A 87 9.18 -3.93 -5.95
C ILE A 87 8.69 -4.78 -4.80
N LEU A 88 8.05 -4.12 -3.84
CA LEU A 88 7.40 -4.74 -2.68
C LEU A 88 5.89 -4.58 -2.79
N GLU A 89 5.20 -5.68 -3.00
CA GLU A 89 3.73 -5.72 -3.04
C GLU A 89 3.20 -5.85 -1.61
N TYR A 90 2.45 -4.86 -1.14
CA TYR A 90 1.90 -4.83 0.22
C TYR A 90 0.57 -5.57 0.33
N GLU A 91 0.22 -5.95 1.54
CA GLU A 91 -1.04 -6.62 1.86
C GLU A 91 -2.12 -5.62 2.28
N ILE A 92 -3.36 -5.92 1.93
CA ILE A 92 -4.56 -5.19 2.38
C ILE A 92 -5.57 -6.20 2.91
N ALA A 93 -5.92 -6.09 4.19
CA ALA A 93 -7.04 -6.83 4.74
C ALA A 93 -8.35 -6.26 4.16
N LYS A 94 -9.17 -7.12 3.55
CA LYS A 94 -10.41 -6.75 2.88
C LYS A 94 -11.34 -7.97 2.71
N TYR A 95 -12.52 -7.76 2.13
CA TYR A 95 -13.54 -8.82 2.01
C TYR A 95 -13.15 -9.97 1.06
N GLU A 96 -12.29 -9.73 0.08
CA GLU A 96 -11.92 -10.70 -0.95
C GLU A 96 -11.12 -11.91 -0.43
N GLY A 97 -10.58 -11.83 0.78
CA GLY A 97 -9.92 -12.95 1.45
C GLY A 97 -8.75 -13.53 0.66
N ASP A 98 -7.90 -12.66 0.14
CA ASP A 98 -6.77 -13.01 -0.74
C ASP A 98 -5.39 -12.88 -0.07
N LEU A 99 -5.34 -12.83 1.25
CA LEU A 99 -4.09 -12.88 2.01
C LEU A 99 -3.43 -14.25 1.83
N THR A 100 -2.11 -14.23 1.63
CA THR A 100 -1.28 -15.46 1.51
C THR A 100 0.00 -15.30 2.32
N THR A 101 0.94 -16.23 2.20
CA THR A 101 2.23 -16.13 2.88
C THR A 101 3.14 -15.12 2.17
N PRO A 102 3.55 -14.03 2.80
CA PRO A 102 4.54 -13.11 2.26
C PRO A 102 5.91 -13.74 2.06
N SER A 103 6.71 -13.17 1.17
CA SER A 103 8.11 -13.60 0.92
C SER A 103 9.15 -12.67 1.57
N ALA A 104 8.72 -11.54 2.07
CA ALA A 104 9.57 -10.58 2.77
C ALA A 104 8.81 -9.96 3.94
N TYR A 105 9.53 -9.66 5.01
CA TYR A 105 8.94 -9.10 6.23
C TYR A 105 9.78 -7.93 6.71
N VAL A 106 9.10 -6.92 7.25
CA VAL A 106 9.73 -5.78 7.93
C VAL A 106 9.27 -5.77 9.36
N GLU A 107 10.20 -6.02 10.29
CA GLU A 107 9.92 -5.94 11.72
C GLU A 107 9.54 -4.52 12.11
N LEU A 108 8.49 -4.40 12.92
CA LEU A 108 8.04 -3.13 13.48
C LEU A 108 8.28 -3.09 14.98
N GLN A 109 8.73 -1.97 15.49
CA GLN A 109 8.65 -1.73 16.92
C GLN A 109 7.19 -1.53 17.36
N PRO A 110 6.81 -1.89 18.60
CA PRO A 110 5.44 -1.73 19.07
C PRO A 110 4.85 -0.32 18.86
N ALA A 111 5.68 0.71 19.05
CA ALA A 111 5.28 2.10 18.82
C ALA A 111 5.00 2.41 17.34
N GLN A 112 5.70 1.77 16.40
CA GLN A 112 5.47 1.92 14.97
C GLN A 112 4.15 1.24 14.56
N ALA A 113 3.89 0.04 15.07
CA ALA A 113 2.65 -0.68 14.85
C ALA A 113 1.44 0.13 15.37
N GLN A 114 1.53 0.67 16.58
CA GLN A 114 0.47 1.52 17.16
C GLN A 114 0.31 2.81 16.36
N ARG A 115 1.40 3.50 16.00
CA ARG A 115 1.35 4.71 15.18
C ARG A 115 0.64 4.48 13.84
N LYS A 116 0.89 3.34 13.18
CA LYS A 116 0.18 2.98 11.93
C LYS A 116 -1.33 2.90 12.16
N ILE A 117 -1.77 2.20 13.20
CA ILE A 117 -3.18 2.06 13.55
C ILE A 117 -3.81 3.43 13.80
N ASP A 118 -3.17 4.26 14.63
CA ASP A 118 -3.67 5.59 14.98
C ASP A 118 -3.82 6.48 13.75
N ILE A 119 -2.83 6.49 12.85
CA ILE A 119 -2.91 7.29 11.61
C ILE A 119 -4.05 6.83 10.72
N LEU A 120 -4.22 5.51 10.55
CA LEU A 120 -5.30 4.96 9.73
C LEU A 120 -6.68 5.36 10.28
N LEU A 121 -6.92 5.12 11.56
CA LEU A 121 -8.21 5.40 12.19
C LEU A 121 -8.51 6.90 12.28
N ASP A 122 -7.50 7.74 12.51
CA ASP A 122 -7.69 9.18 12.61
C ASP A 122 -7.85 9.87 11.25
N CYS A 123 -7.24 9.33 10.19
CA CYS A 123 -7.27 9.99 8.88
C CYS A 123 -8.40 9.52 7.97
N TYR A 124 -8.78 8.25 8.02
CA TYR A 124 -9.73 7.67 7.06
C TYR A 124 -11.14 7.50 7.64
N HIS A 125 -11.78 8.62 7.97
CA HIS A 125 -13.15 8.64 8.50
C HIS A 125 -14.17 7.99 7.57
N SER A 126 -13.98 8.17 6.24
CA SER A 126 -14.86 7.58 5.22
C SER A 126 -14.87 6.06 5.21
N GLN A 127 -13.86 5.41 5.82
CA GLN A 127 -13.73 3.96 5.87
C GLN A 127 -14.30 3.34 7.17
N ARG A 128 -14.63 4.13 8.17
CA ARG A 128 -15.05 3.65 9.50
C ARG A 128 -16.32 2.79 9.50
N SER A 129 -17.15 2.90 8.47
CA SER A 129 -18.34 2.03 8.29
C SER A 129 -18.00 0.64 7.76
N LYS A 130 -16.77 0.39 7.33
CA LYS A 130 -16.34 -0.89 6.81
C LYS A 130 -15.99 -1.84 7.96
N GLN A 131 -16.53 -3.05 7.95
CA GLN A 131 -16.31 -4.05 9.01
C GLN A 131 -14.83 -4.39 9.23
N TRP A 132 -14.04 -4.41 8.17
CA TRP A 132 -12.61 -4.69 8.22
C TRP A 132 -11.75 -3.50 8.65
N PHE A 133 -12.29 -2.28 8.66
CA PHE A 133 -11.52 -1.07 9.00
C PHE A 133 -11.54 -0.81 10.50
N THR A 134 -10.86 -1.66 11.26
CA THR A 134 -10.78 -1.59 12.73
C THR A 134 -9.35 -1.72 13.23
N ALA A 135 -9.08 -1.21 14.43
CA ALA A 135 -7.80 -1.39 15.10
C ALA A 135 -7.41 -2.86 15.22
N ASP A 136 -8.39 -3.72 15.51
CA ASP A 136 -8.15 -5.15 15.73
C ASP A 136 -7.74 -5.85 14.43
N THR A 137 -8.35 -5.51 13.30
CA THR A 137 -7.96 -6.05 11.99
C THR A 137 -6.51 -5.70 11.65
N PHE A 138 -6.13 -4.43 11.82
CA PHE A 138 -4.76 -3.99 11.55
C PHE A 138 -3.76 -4.60 12.51
N ARG A 139 -4.12 -4.68 13.79
CA ARG A 139 -3.29 -5.31 14.83
C ARG A 139 -3.10 -6.80 14.57
N ALA A 140 -4.18 -7.51 14.25
CA ALA A 140 -4.15 -8.95 13.99
C ALA A 140 -3.24 -9.30 12.81
N LEU A 141 -3.32 -8.55 11.70
CA LEU A 141 -2.47 -8.80 10.53
C LEU A 141 -0.98 -8.58 10.87
N MET A 142 -0.62 -7.45 11.47
CA MET A 142 0.77 -7.19 11.87
C MET A 142 1.29 -8.20 12.91
N ARG A 143 0.42 -8.67 13.80
CA ARG A 143 0.78 -9.68 14.80
C ARG A 143 1.01 -11.04 14.15
N LEU A 144 0.14 -11.45 13.24
CA LEU A 144 0.30 -12.69 12.47
C LEU A 144 1.63 -12.69 11.71
N ARG A 145 1.94 -11.59 11.01
CA ARG A 145 3.21 -11.44 10.28
C ARG A 145 4.43 -11.40 11.22
N GLY A 146 4.28 -10.86 12.41
CA GLY A 146 5.30 -10.91 13.45
C GLY A 146 5.62 -12.33 13.92
N VAL A 147 4.59 -13.16 14.09
CA VAL A 147 4.76 -14.58 14.45
C VAL A 147 5.39 -15.37 13.30
N GLU A 148 4.89 -15.22 12.08
CA GLU A 148 5.41 -15.94 10.90
C GLU A 148 6.88 -15.61 10.61
N SER A 149 7.27 -14.36 10.78
CA SER A 149 8.66 -13.92 10.55
C SER A 149 9.62 -14.23 11.70
N GLY A 150 9.12 -14.62 12.86
CA GLY A 150 9.93 -14.73 14.07
C GLY A 150 10.46 -13.38 14.60
N ALA A 151 9.78 -12.27 14.27
CA ALA A 151 10.19 -10.93 14.70
C ALA A 151 10.29 -10.85 16.23
N ALA A 152 11.42 -10.37 16.75
CA ALA A 152 11.68 -10.27 18.20
C ALA A 152 10.68 -9.37 18.91
N SER A 153 10.23 -8.30 18.27
CA SER A 153 9.17 -7.40 18.76
C SER A 153 7.78 -8.06 18.76
N GLY A 154 7.61 -9.14 17.98
CA GLY A 154 6.34 -9.80 17.70
C GLY A 154 5.44 -9.06 16.70
N TRP A 155 5.94 -8.03 16.01
CA TRP A 155 5.20 -7.23 15.05
C TRP A 155 5.95 -7.12 13.73
N ALA A 156 5.27 -7.35 12.61
CA ALA A 156 5.85 -7.15 11.28
C ALA A 156 4.80 -6.75 10.26
N GLU A 157 5.25 -6.16 9.16
CA GLU A 157 4.50 -6.07 7.92
C GLU A 157 5.03 -7.10 6.93
N GLY A 158 4.11 -7.73 6.19
CA GLY A 158 4.41 -8.69 5.14
C GLY A 158 4.37 -8.05 3.75
N PHE A 159 5.31 -8.45 2.91
CA PHE A 159 5.40 -8.03 1.51
C PHE A 159 5.66 -9.23 0.61
N HIS A 160 5.21 -9.13 -0.64
CA HIS A 160 5.58 -10.07 -1.68
C HIS A 160 6.65 -9.43 -2.55
N ALA A 161 7.88 -9.93 -2.44
CA ALA A 161 9.00 -9.56 -3.30
C ALA A 161 9.10 -10.59 -4.44
N GLY A 162 8.63 -10.22 -5.62
CA GLY A 162 8.61 -11.13 -6.77
C GLY A 162 9.98 -11.31 -7.42
N LYS A 163 10.90 -10.38 -7.20
CA LYS A 163 12.27 -10.37 -7.72
C LYS A 163 13.17 -9.54 -6.83
N VAL A 164 14.29 -10.10 -6.40
CA VAL A 164 15.36 -9.40 -5.70
C VAL A 164 16.64 -9.64 -6.47
N LEU A 165 17.32 -8.56 -6.85
CA LEU A 165 18.67 -8.60 -7.41
C LEU A 165 19.66 -8.21 -6.33
N LEU A 166 20.53 -9.15 -5.99
CA LEU A 166 21.63 -8.93 -5.05
C LEU A 166 22.92 -8.75 -5.87
N GLY A 167 23.65 -7.69 -5.58
CA GLY A 167 24.93 -7.37 -6.25
C GLY A 167 25.95 -6.88 -5.25
#